data_e427671437645bd16e107214af0126da
#
_entry.id   e427671437645bd16e107214af0126da
#
_cell.length_a   1.000
_cell.length_b   1.000
_cell.length_c   1.000
_cell.angle_alpha   90.00
_cell.angle_beta   90.00
_cell.angle_gamma   90.00
#
_symmetry.space_group_name_H-M   'P 1'
#
loop_
_entity.id
_entity.type
_entity.pdbx_description
1 polymer ?
#
loop_
_entity_poly.entity_id
_entity_poly.type
_entity_poly.pdbx_seq_one_letter_code
_entity_poly.pdbx_strand_id
1 'polypeptide(L)'
;MESRNLILAIVLSIGVLLIWSLFVEDPYQQPMTNNNSDVNLDSSNLDSLEAQSIDEIEDILEANDTNSISLDIALREDERVQINTNNILGSINLKGLKIDDITLKNYKETLDEESDLIRVLRPYNTRDGYEVTFGWISNQSSDIELPNSNTVWKLVNNNKTLTSENEIEFEWKNNTGQTFISSISMDGDYLFNINQRVINNSDNSIILNNASKIKRKTAPALSGMFILHEGLLGVLEEQLELIDYDELKDDGETLNFESNNGWIGITDKYWLAALIPDQTENFKAIYTYDNGYIAYFRTLKSSNVKPGQELEKNSQIFIGAKEAKLIDQYKEDYD
;
A
#
# COMPACT_ATOMS: atom_id res chain seq x y z
N MET A 1 -45.39 -43.04 16.81
CA MET A 1 -44.21 -42.81 17.67
C MET A 1 -43.28 -41.72 17.12
N GLU A 2 -43.30 -41.42 15.85
CA GLU A 2 -42.36 -40.46 15.21
C GLU A 2 -42.60 -39.00 15.58
N SER A 3 -43.85 -38.54 15.68
CA SER A 3 -44.16 -37.14 15.99
C SER A 3 -43.71 -36.70 17.40
N ARG A 4 -43.73 -37.64 18.37
CA ARG A 4 -43.32 -37.36 19.75
C ARG A 4 -41.80 -37.18 19.87
N ASN A 5 -41.04 -37.95 19.09
CA ASN A 5 -39.58 -37.82 19.04
C ASN A 5 -39.13 -36.55 18.30
N LEU A 6 -39.90 -36.14 17.28
CA LEU A 6 -39.66 -34.87 16.57
C LEU A 6 -39.88 -33.64 17.47
N ILE A 7 -41.00 -33.66 18.24
CA ILE A 7 -41.29 -32.57 19.19
C ILE A 7 -40.22 -32.50 20.28
N LEU A 8 -39.78 -33.66 20.78
CA LEU A 8 -38.76 -33.77 21.81
C LEU A 8 -37.40 -33.23 21.29
N ALA A 9 -37.04 -33.50 20.04
CA ALA A 9 -35.83 -32.98 19.40
C ALA A 9 -35.91 -31.47 19.25
N ILE A 10 -37.03 -30.91 18.83
CA ILE A 10 -37.23 -29.45 18.69
C ILE A 10 -37.13 -28.76 20.04
N VAL A 11 -37.77 -29.27 21.08
CA VAL A 11 -37.71 -28.70 22.44
C VAL A 11 -36.29 -28.75 23.00
N LEU A 12 -35.56 -29.83 22.75
CA LEU A 12 -34.18 -29.98 23.20
C LEU A 12 -33.25 -29.03 22.46
N SER A 13 -33.45 -28.82 21.16
CA SER A 13 -32.70 -27.87 20.33
C SER A 13 -32.92 -26.41 20.79
N ILE A 14 -34.18 -26.04 21.07
CA ILE A 14 -34.50 -24.70 21.61
C ILE A 14 -33.92 -24.54 23.02
N GLY A 15 -33.94 -25.57 23.84
CA GLY A 15 -33.32 -25.57 25.19
C GLY A 15 -31.81 -25.32 25.13
N VAL A 16 -31.11 -25.93 24.20
CA VAL A 16 -29.67 -25.73 23.99
C VAL A 16 -29.38 -24.29 23.55
N LEU A 17 -30.16 -23.72 22.64
CA LEU A 17 -30.00 -22.34 22.19
C LEU A 17 -30.27 -21.31 23.32
N LEU A 18 -31.28 -21.57 24.16
CA LEU A 18 -31.56 -20.70 25.31
C LEU A 18 -30.47 -20.80 26.39
N ILE A 19 -29.93 -21.99 26.64
CA ILE A 19 -28.79 -22.15 27.56
C ILE A 19 -27.53 -21.45 27.00
N TRP A 20 -27.29 -21.62 25.69
CA TRP A 20 -26.17 -20.95 25.02
C TRP A 20 -26.25 -19.40 25.13
N SER A 21 -27.46 -18.84 24.95
CA SER A 21 -27.66 -17.38 25.06
C SER A 21 -27.45 -16.82 26.49
N LEU A 22 -27.47 -17.66 27.53
CA LEU A 22 -27.21 -17.28 28.92
C LEU A 22 -25.70 -17.31 29.28
N PHE A 23 -24.88 -17.97 28.46
CA PHE A 23 -23.45 -18.13 28.69
C PHE A 23 -22.58 -17.32 27.71
N VAL A 24 -23.14 -16.81 26.63
CA VAL A 24 -22.46 -15.88 25.72
C VAL A 24 -22.82 -14.47 26.18
N GLU A 25 -21.95 -13.85 26.96
CA GLU A 25 -22.06 -12.43 27.29
C GLU A 25 -22.00 -11.62 25.98
N ASP A 26 -22.99 -10.72 25.77
CA ASP A 26 -23.01 -9.78 24.65
C ASP A 26 -21.76 -8.87 24.72
N PRO A 27 -20.92 -8.82 23.68
CA PRO A 27 -19.75 -7.93 23.65
C PRO A 27 -20.07 -6.48 23.35
N TYR A 28 -21.34 -6.07 23.37
CA TYR A 28 -21.73 -4.69 23.05
C TYR A 28 -22.45 -4.00 24.23
N GLN A 29 -21.69 -3.55 25.24
CA GLN A 29 -22.02 -2.37 26.01
C GLN A 29 -20.74 -1.67 26.45
N GLN A 30 -20.38 -0.60 25.76
CA GLN A 30 -19.39 0.36 26.23
C GLN A 30 -20.03 1.31 27.25
N PRO A 31 -19.47 1.47 28.45
CA PRO A 31 -19.73 2.66 29.27
C PRO A 31 -18.77 3.78 28.85
N MET A 32 -19.32 4.92 28.46
CA MET A 32 -18.56 6.16 28.37
C MET A 32 -18.04 6.54 29.75
N THR A 33 -16.74 6.53 29.94
CA THR A 33 -16.08 7.26 31.01
C THR A 33 -14.97 8.12 30.45
N ASN A 34 -15.22 9.44 30.47
CA ASN A 34 -14.18 10.45 30.39
C ASN A 34 -13.17 10.23 31.52
N ASN A 35 -11.92 9.99 31.16
CA ASN A 35 -10.80 10.29 32.04
C ASN A 35 -9.62 10.80 31.23
N ASN A 36 -9.42 12.12 31.30
CA ASN A 36 -8.14 12.74 31.04
C ASN A 36 -7.10 12.12 31.98
N SER A 37 -6.11 11.47 31.44
CA SER A 37 -4.88 11.14 32.15
C SER A 37 -3.72 11.33 31.18
N ASP A 38 -2.89 12.31 31.51
CA ASP A 38 -1.58 12.56 30.93
C ASP A 38 -0.77 11.25 30.92
N VAL A 39 -0.46 10.72 29.76
CA VAL A 39 0.48 9.60 29.62
C VAL A 39 1.81 10.17 29.18
N ASN A 40 2.73 10.18 30.10
CA ASN A 40 4.16 10.38 29.90
C ASN A 40 4.67 9.27 28.96
N LEU A 41 5.08 9.62 27.74
CA LEU A 41 5.73 8.73 26.79
C LEU A 41 7.16 8.44 27.27
N ASP A 42 7.35 7.26 27.79
CA ASP A 42 8.67 6.72 28.11
C ASP A 42 9.33 6.22 26.80
N SER A 43 10.47 6.80 26.48
CA SER A 43 11.19 6.73 25.20
C SER A 43 11.99 5.43 24.98
N SER A 44 11.56 4.28 25.51
CA SER A 44 12.36 3.05 25.52
C SER A 44 11.95 1.94 24.56
N ASN A 45 10.96 2.15 23.66
CA ASN A 45 10.51 1.11 22.72
C ASN A 45 10.71 1.44 21.22
N LEU A 46 11.55 2.43 20.91
CA LEU A 46 11.82 2.83 19.52
C LEU A 46 13.01 2.12 18.85
N ASP A 47 13.71 1.24 19.56
CA ASP A 47 14.92 0.58 19.06
C ASP A 47 14.67 -0.60 18.09
N SER A 48 13.43 -0.92 17.73
CA SER A 48 13.13 -2.05 16.82
C SER A 48 12.75 -1.67 15.40
N LEU A 49 12.66 -0.38 15.07
CA LEU A 49 12.37 0.10 13.71
C LEU A 49 13.60 0.77 13.10
N GLU A 50 14.64 -0.02 12.83
CA GLU A 50 15.80 0.41 12.05
C GLU A 50 15.48 0.54 10.57
N ALA A 51 14.67 1.52 10.19
CA ALA A 51 14.60 2.00 8.82
C ALA A 51 14.09 3.43 8.85
N GLN A 52 14.99 4.39 8.79
CA GLN A 52 14.57 5.76 8.48
C GLN A 52 14.06 5.79 7.04
N SER A 53 12.76 5.61 6.91
CA SER A 53 12.03 5.70 5.68
C SER A 53 11.70 7.16 5.38
N ILE A 54 11.47 7.41 4.12
CA ILE A 54 11.14 8.68 3.47
C ILE A 54 10.00 9.45 4.17
N ASP A 55 9.19 8.81 5.02
CA ASP A 55 7.95 9.39 5.55
C ASP A 55 7.83 9.42 7.09
N GLU A 56 8.83 8.97 7.86
CA GLU A 56 8.67 8.76 9.31
C GLU A 56 8.62 10.03 10.18
N ILE A 57 9.05 11.17 9.69
CA ILE A 57 9.10 12.40 10.53
C ILE A 57 7.84 13.27 10.41
N GLU A 58 7.10 13.19 9.31
CA GLU A 58 5.90 14.02 9.10
C GLU A 58 4.59 13.39 9.57
N ASP A 59 4.49 12.05 9.61
CA ASP A 59 3.27 11.33 10.03
C ASP A 59 2.94 11.49 11.53
N ILE A 60 3.89 11.90 12.37
CA ILE A 60 3.68 12.09 13.82
C ILE A 60 2.87 13.37 14.13
N LEU A 61 2.77 14.31 13.21
CA LEU A 61 2.11 15.60 13.45
C LEU A 61 0.66 15.71 12.95
N GLU A 62 0.16 14.71 12.19
CA GLU A 62 -1.18 14.77 11.58
C GLU A 62 -2.28 13.89 12.23
N ALA A 63 -2.11 13.50 13.49
CA ALA A 63 -3.11 12.69 14.21
C ALA A 63 -4.37 13.49 14.61
N ASN A 64 -5.08 14.09 13.66
CA ASN A 64 -6.44 14.57 13.87
C ASN A 64 -7.26 14.47 12.59
N ASP A 65 -8.22 13.60 12.59
CA ASP A 65 -9.16 13.22 11.52
C ASP A 65 -10.15 14.34 11.07
N THR A 66 -9.85 15.60 11.37
CA THR A 66 -10.66 16.76 11.00
C THR A 66 -10.23 17.45 9.71
N ASN A 67 -9.18 16.98 9.03
CA ASN A 67 -8.59 17.66 7.87
C ASN A 67 -8.62 16.90 6.55
N SER A 68 -9.51 15.92 6.35
CA SER A 68 -9.66 15.34 5.02
C SER A 68 -10.27 16.38 4.06
N ILE A 69 -9.61 16.59 2.92
CA ILE A 69 -10.09 17.46 1.86
C ILE A 69 -10.89 16.67 0.82
N SER A 70 -11.68 17.38 0.00
CA SER A 70 -12.38 16.72 -1.09
C SER A 70 -11.41 16.24 -2.18
N LEU A 71 -11.78 15.16 -2.86
CA LEU A 71 -10.98 14.57 -3.94
C LEU A 71 -10.61 15.59 -5.02
N ASP A 72 -11.57 16.44 -5.42
CA ASP A 72 -11.36 17.46 -6.45
C ASP A 72 -10.29 18.50 -6.05
N ILE A 73 -10.23 18.83 -4.77
CA ILE A 73 -9.20 19.73 -4.22
C ILE A 73 -7.87 19.00 -4.23
N ALA A 74 -7.78 17.80 -3.67
CA ALA A 74 -6.56 17.00 -3.59
C ALA A 74 -5.90 16.77 -4.96
N LEU A 75 -6.69 16.51 -6.00
CA LEU A 75 -6.18 16.29 -7.36
C LEU A 75 -5.68 17.56 -8.05
N ARG A 76 -5.94 18.75 -7.49
CA ARG A 76 -5.51 20.05 -8.05
C ARG A 76 -4.40 20.73 -7.25
N GLU A 77 -4.04 20.21 -6.07
CA GLU A 77 -3.05 20.84 -5.20
C GLU A 77 -1.64 20.84 -5.81
N ASP A 78 -1.29 19.74 -6.49
CA ASP A 78 0.05 19.55 -7.03
C ASP A 78 0.02 19.29 -8.55
N GLU A 79 1.17 19.48 -9.21
CA GLU A 79 1.32 19.12 -10.63
C GLU A 79 1.30 17.60 -10.79
N ARG A 80 0.61 17.12 -11.83
CA ARG A 80 0.38 15.69 -12.07
C ARG A 80 0.64 15.30 -13.53
N VAL A 81 1.11 14.06 -13.72
CA VAL A 81 1.16 13.40 -15.03
C VAL A 81 -0.09 12.54 -15.16
N GLN A 82 -0.82 12.69 -16.25
CA GLN A 82 -2.04 11.91 -16.49
C GLN A 82 -1.70 10.45 -16.86
N ILE A 83 -2.58 9.53 -16.49
CA ILE A 83 -2.56 8.13 -16.93
C ILE A 83 -3.80 7.89 -17.77
N ASN A 84 -3.63 7.36 -18.99
CA ASN A 84 -4.73 7.03 -19.87
C ASN A 84 -4.38 5.81 -20.73
N THR A 85 -4.74 4.63 -20.26
CA THR A 85 -4.61 3.36 -20.98
C THR A 85 -5.98 2.84 -21.41
N ASN A 86 -6.05 1.64 -21.94
CA ASN A 86 -7.34 1.00 -22.27
C ASN A 86 -8.19 0.73 -21.01
N ASN A 87 -7.54 0.38 -19.91
CA ASN A 87 -8.19 -0.10 -18.69
C ASN A 87 -8.17 0.91 -17.53
N ILE A 88 -7.26 1.89 -17.56
CA ILE A 88 -7.03 2.83 -16.47
C ILE A 88 -7.15 4.28 -16.92
N LEU A 89 -7.82 5.09 -16.10
CA LEU A 89 -7.69 6.54 -16.00
C LEU A 89 -7.09 6.90 -14.65
N GLY A 90 -6.26 7.94 -14.61
CA GLY A 90 -5.69 8.39 -13.35
C GLY A 90 -4.60 9.42 -13.51
N SER A 91 -3.80 9.57 -12.47
CA SER A 91 -2.63 10.47 -12.53
C SER A 91 -1.59 10.12 -11.47
N ILE A 92 -0.34 10.52 -11.75
CA ILE A 92 0.82 10.43 -10.87
C ILE A 92 1.09 11.84 -10.32
N ASN A 93 1.17 11.98 -9.01
CA ASN A 93 1.53 13.23 -8.36
C ASN A 93 3.05 13.46 -8.47
N LEU A 94 3.48 14.64 -8.93
CA LEU A 94 4.90 14.99 -9.00
C LEU A 94 5.52 15.31 -7.64
N LYS A 95 4.71 15.66 -6.65
CA LYS A 95 5.15 15.80 -5.28
C LYS A 95 5.15 14.44 -4.60
N GLY A 96 6.32 13.98 -4.20
CA GLY A 96 6.55 12.65 -3.65
C GLY A 96 6.56 11.51 -4.68
N LEU A 97 6.29 11.78 -5.97
CA LEU A 97 6.16 10.78 -7.04
C LEU A 97 5.23 9.63 -6.66
N LYS A 98 3.97 9.98 -6.35
CA LYS A 98 2.97 9.07 -5.82
C LYS A 98 2.01 8.59 -6.90
N ILE A 99 1.68 7.31 -6.92
CA ILE A 99 0.52 6.78 -7.65
C ILE A 99 -0.65 6.78 -6.66
N ASP A 100 -1.49 7.79 -6.72
CA ASP A 100 -2.57 8.05 -5.76
C ASP A 100 -3.90 8.42 -6.41
N ASP A 101 -4.04 8.16 -7.71
CA ASP A 101 -5.27 8.42 -8.46
C ASP A 101 -5.40 7.40 -9.58
N ILE A 102 -6.14 6.31 -9.33
CA ILE A 102 -6.39 5.22 -10.29
C ILE A 102 -7.87 4.90 -10.33
N THR A 103 -8.46 5.01 -11.52
CA THR A 103 -9.85 4.68 -11.83
C THR A 103 -9.89 3.61 -12.92
N LEU A 104 -10.69 2.58 -12.74
CA LEU A 104 -10.84 1.46 -13.67
C LEU A 104 -11.96 1.78 -14.66
N LYS A 105 -11.63 1.85 -15.96
CA LYS A 105 -12.58 2.24 -17.02
C LYS A 105 -13.71 1.24 -17.28
N ASN A 106 -13.44 -0.03 -16.97
CA ASN A 106 -14.34 -1.13 -17.31
C ASN A 106 -15.25 -1.54 -16.13
N TYR A 107 -15.17 -0.83 -15.00
CA TYR A 107 -15.90 -1.20 -13.78
C TYR A 107 -16.60 0.01 -13.19
N LYS A 108 -17.86 -0.19 -12.82
CA LYS A 108 -18.72 0.80 -12.19
C LYS A 108 -19.01 0.43 -10.73
N GLU A 109 -19.31 1.40 -9.90
CA GLU A 109 -19.61 1.20 -8.47
C GLU A 109 -20.91 0.40 -8.28
N THR A 110 -21.89 0.57 -9.19
CA THR A 110 -23.16 -0.16 -9.21
C THR A 110 -23.48 -0.67 -10.61
N LEU A 111 -24.56 -1.45 -10.74
CA LEU A 111 -25.07 -1.92 -12.03
C LEU A 111 -25.83 -0.86 -12.85
N ASP A 112 -25.98 0.34 -12.32
CA ASP A 112 -26.61 1.46 -13.04
C ASP A 112 -25.66 1.97 -14.13
N GLU A 113 -26.21 2.24 -15.32
CA GLU A 113 -25.44 2.77 -16.44
C GLU A 113 -24.87 4.18 -16.18
N GLU A 114 -25.52 4.97 -15.29
CA GLU A 114 -25.05 6.31 -14.90
C GLU A 114 -24.14 6.28 -13.65
N SER A 115 -23.83 5.10 -13.09
CA SER A 115 -22.97 4.98 -11.92
C SER A 115 -21.53 5.38 -12.24
N ASP A 116 -20.87 5.97 -11.26
CA ASP A 116 -19.46 6.33 -11.32
C ASP A 116 -18.57 5.11 -11.53
N LEU A 117 -17.41 5.35 -12.12
CA LEU A 117 -16.37 4.31 -12.29
C LEU A 117 -15.69 4.02 -10.95
N ILE A 118 -15.27 2.77 -10.78
CA ILE A 118 -14.50 2.35 -9.60
C ILE A 118 -13.17 3.10 -9.56
N ARG A 119 -12.95 3.86 -8.49
CA ARG A 119 -11.66 4.48 -8.18
C ARG A 119 -10.96 3.68 -7.09
N VAL A 120 -9.88 3.01 -7.44
CA VAL A 120 -9.10 2.15 -6.54
C VAL A 120 -8.18 2.97 -5.64
N LEU A 121 -7.43 3.91 -6.21
CA LEU A 121 -6.53 4.78 -5.44
C LEU A 121 -7.06 6.22 -5.36
N ARG A 122 -6.81 6.85 -4.20
CA ARG A 122 -7.17 8.26 -3.91
C ARG A 122 -6.04 8.92 -3.11
N PRO A 123 -5.76 10.22 -3.31
CA PRO A 123 -4.76 10.95 -2.51
C PRO A 123 -4.96 10.76 -1.00
N TYR A 124 -3.86 10.56 -0.27
CA TYR A 124 -3.93 10.17 1.15
C TYR A 124 -4.59 11.21 2.06
N ASN A 125 -4.55 12.49 1.69
CA ASN A 125 -5.22 13.58 2.39
C ASN A 125 -6.75 13.62 2.17
N THR A 126 -7.33 12.69 1.40
CA THR A 126 -8.78 12.51 1.30
C THR A 126 -9.30 11.56 2.38
N ARG A 127 -10.63 11.45 2.52
CA ARG A 127 -11.26 10.58 3.51
C ARG A 127 -10.85 9.12 3.36
N ASP A 128 -10.86 8.61 2.13
CA ASP A 128 -10.57 7.21 1.82
C ASP A 128 -9.23 7.10 1.09
N GLY A 129 -8.22 7.81 1.62
CA GLY A 129 -6.87 7.87 1.06
C GLY A 129 -6.26 6.49 0.88
N TYR A 130 -5.69 6.24 -0.32
CA TYR A 130 -5.08 4.98 -0.69
C TYR A 130 -4.05 5.25 -1.77
N GLU A 131 -2.77 5.16 -1.45
CA GLU A 131 -1.68 5.54 -2.33
C GLU A 131 -0.56 4.50 -2.36
N VAL A 132 0.24 4.57 -3.41
CA VAL A 132 1.46 3.77 -3.58
C VAL A 132 2.63 4.70 -3.79
N THR A 133 3.71 4.45 -3.05
CA THR A 133 4.98 5.16 -3.14
C THR A 133 6.13 4.17 -3.37
N PHE A 134 7.21 4.63 -3.96
CA PHE A 134 8.42 3.85 -4.21
C PHE A 134 9.65 4.77 -4.18
N GLY A 135 10.79 4.24 -3.79
CA GLY A 135 11.97 5.08 -3.63
C GLY A 135 13.17 4.36 -3.02
N TRP A 136 13.98 5.14 -2.36
CA TRP A 136 15.22 4.72 -1.76
C TRP A 136 15.23 5.01 -0.27
N ILE A 137 15.82 4.12 0.49
CA ILE A 137 16.10 4.31 1.92
C ILE A 137 17.60 4.13 2.17
N SER A 138 18.11 4.72 3.23
CA SER A 138 19.49 4.59 3.65
C SER A 138 19.59 4.45 5.17
N ASN A 139 20.42 3.53 5.62
CA ASN A 139 20.77 3.41 7.04
C ASN A 139 21.86 4.44 7.44
N GLN A 140 22.40 5.21 6.49
CA GLN A 140 23.37 6.29 6.72
C GLN A 140 22.62 7.62 6.79
N SER A 141 22.04 7.92 7.92
CA SER A 141 21.06 8.98 8.13
C SER A 141 21.59 10.42 8.08
N SER A 142 22.89 10.67 7.99
CA SER A 142 23.43 12.04 8.12
C SER A 142 24.01 12.65 6.84
N ASP A 143 24.31 11.87 5.81
CA ASP A 143 25.18 12.34 4.73
C ASP A 143 24.50 12.41 3.35
N ILE A 144 23.24 11.98 3.23
CA ILE A 144 22.50 12.01 1.98
C ILE A 144 21.07 12.52 2.17
N GLU A 145 20.68 13.48 1.36
CA GLU A 145 19.28 13.89 1.24
C GLU A 145 18.58 12.97 0.25
N LEU A 146 17.62 12.17 0.74
CA LEU A 146 16.80 11.28 -0.08
C LEU A 146 15.49 11.95 -0.53
N PRO A 147 14.93 11.55 -1.68
CA PRO A 147 13.58 11.97 -2.05
C PRO A 147 12.57 11.55 -0.97
N ASN A 148 11.63 12.41 -0.65
CA ASN A 148 10.56 12.17 0.33
C ASN A 148 9.20 12.63 -0.21
N SER A 149 8.14 12.55 0.61
CA SER A 149 6.77 12.93 0.25
C SER A 149 6.61 14.37 -0.22
N ASN A 150 7.50 15.28 0.17
CA ASN A 150 7.52 16.70 -0.22
C ASN A 150 8.42 17.01 -1.42
N THR A 151 9.20 16.05 -1.88
CA THR A 151 10.08 16.21 -3.03
C THR A 151 9.29 16.45 -4.30
N VAL A 152 9.53 17.56 -4.98
CA VAL A 152 8.91 17.87 -6.27
C VAL A 152 9.81 17.36 -7.40
N TRP A 153 9.35 16.32 -8.08
CA TRP A 153 10.04 15.72 -9.21
C TRP A 153 9.80 16.52 -10.50
N LYS A 154 10.78 16.48 -11.37
CA LYS A 154 10.71 17.12 -12.69
C LYS A 154 10.52 16.07 -13.76
N LEU A 155 9.62 16.35 -14.68
CA LEU A 155 9.44 15.56 -15.89
C LEU A 155 10.65 15.77 -16.82
N VAL A 156 11.32 14.69 -17.24
CA VAL A 156 12.51 14.77 -18.11
C VAL A 156 12.09 14.95 -19.56
N ASN A 157 11.05 14.25 -19.99
CA ASN A 157 10.49 14.38 -21.34
C ASN A 157 9.19 15.21 -21.29
N ASN A 158 8.76 15.73 -22.46
CA ASN A 158 7.56 16.55 -22.54
C ASN A 158 6.24 15.75 -22.55
N ASN A 159 6.29 14.44 -22.35
CA ASN A 159 5.11 13.60 -22.29
C ASN A 159 4.38 13.79 -20.96
N LYS A 160 3.20 14.37 -21.00
CA LYS A 160 2.36 14.60 -19.81
C LYS A 160 1.29 13.52 -19.60
N THR A 161 1.33 12.47 -20.41
CA THR A 161 0.36 11.36 -20.31
C THR A 161 1.09 10.03 -20.45
N LEU A 162 0.96 9.18 -19.44
CA LEU A 162 1.38 7.78 -19.48
C LEU A 162 0.30 6.95 -20.18
N THR A 163 0.73 6.17 -21.18
CA THR A 163 -0.08 5.22 -21.94
C THR A 163 0.61 3.86 -21.95
N SER A 164 -0.02 2.83 -22.50
CA SER A 164 0.60 1.52 -22.69
C SER A 164 1.74 1.50 -23.73
N GLU A 165 1.96 2.60 -24.46
CA GLU A 165 2.93 2.66 -25.56
C GLU A 165 4.15 3.54 -25.24
N ASN A 166 4.18 4.18 -24.06
CA ASN A 166 5.27 5.07 -23.69
C ASN A 166 5.76 4.84 -22.26
N GLU A 167 6.92 5.39 -21.99
CA GLU A 167 7.53 5.51 -20.66
C GLU A 167 7.63 6.99 -20.30
N ILE A 168 7.47 7.30 -19.02
CA ILE A 168 7.66 8.65 -18.49
C ILE A 168 8.82 8.61 -17.49
N GLU A 169 9.76 9.53 -17.69
CA GLU A 169 10.94 9.65 -16.82
C GLU A 169 10.84 10.92 -15.99
N PHE A 170 11.12 10.78 -14.70
CA PHE A 170 11.15 11.82 -13.67
C PHE A 170 12.56 11.93 -13.11
N GLU A 171 13.00 13.16 -12.84
CA GLU A 171 14.31 13.44 -12.25
C GLU A 171 14.18 14.35 -11.03
N TRP A 172 14.97 14.08 -10.02
CA TRP A 172 15.22 14.98 -8.92
C TRP A 172 16.70 14.97 -8.54
N LYS A 173 17.25 16.16 -8.27
CA LYS A 173 18.64 16.35 -7.85
C LYS A 173 18.66 16.94 -6.45
N ASN A 174 19.33 16.24 -5.54
CA ASN A 174 19.53 16.75 -4.20
C ASN A 174 20.69 17.74 -4.10
N ASN A 175 20.88 18.31 -2.90
CA ASN A 175 21.96 19.25 -2.63
C ASN A 175 23.28 18.56 -2.24
N THR A 176 23.30 17.24 -2.11
CA THR A 176 24.46 16.43 -1.68
C THR A 176 25.18 15.74 -2.85
N GLY A 177 24.76 16.03 -4.09
CA GLY A 177 25.45 15.58 -5.31
C GLY A 177 24.90 14.31 -5.94
N GLN A 178 23.69 13.89 -5.58
CA GLN A 178 23.03 12.75 -6.21
C GLN A 178 21.92 13.21 -7.17
N THR A 179 21.75 12.44 -8.24
CA THR A 179 20.61 12.56 -9.14
C THR A 179 19.78 11.27 -9.06
N PHE A 180 18.52 11.43 -8.68
CA PHE A 180 17.54 10.34 -8.63
C PHE A 180 16.68 10.41 -9.88
N ILE A 181 16.47 9.27 -10.53
CA ILE A 181 15.69 9.14 -11.75
C ILE A 181 14.70 7.99 -11.52
N SER A 182 13.45 8.19 -11.92
CA SER A 182 12.42 7.15 -11.91
C SER A 182 11.74 7.11 -13.24
N SER A 183 11.73 5.95 -13.90
CA SER A 183 11.00 5.72 -15.14
C SER A 183 9.80 4.82 -14.86
N ILE A 184 8.64 5.20 -15.39
CA ILE A 184 7.38 4.48 -15.22
C ILE A 184 6.83 4.15 -16.61
N SER A 185 6.58 2.87 -16.84
CA SER A 185 5.83 2.37 -17.99
C SER A 185 4.71 1.44 -17.53
N MET A 186 3.77 1.15 -18.41
CA MET A 186 2.67 0.22 -18.13
C MET A 186 2.58 -0.83 -19.23
N ASP A 187 2.13 -2.02 -18.84
CA ASP A 187 1.61 -2.98 -19.81
C ASP A 187 0.24 -2.51 -20.40
N GLY A 188 -0.42 -3.34 -21.14
CA GLY A 188 -1.74 -3.02 -21.67
C GLY A 188 -2.87 -3.04 -20.63
N ASP A 189 -2.61 -3.61 -19.43
CA ASP A 189 -3.62 -3.92 -18.42
C ASP A 189 -3.43 -3.10 -17.13
N TYR A 190 -2.89 -3.69 -16.05
CA TYR A 190 -2.87 -3.09 -14.71
C TYR A 190 -1.49 -3.07 -14.07
N LEU A 191 -0.44 -3.48 -14.79
CA LEU A 191 0.91 -3.61 -14.26
C LEU A 191 1.77 -2.40 -14.63
N PHE A 192 2.27 -1.71 -13.62
CA PHE A 192 3.25 -0.65 -13.73
C PHE A 192 4.65 -1.24 -13.57
N ASN A 193 5.54 -0.95 -14.50
CA ASN A 193 6.96 -1.23 -14.37
C ASN A 193 7.66 0.03 -13.87
N ILE A 194 8.37 -0.10 -12.76
CA ILE A 194 9.07 0.99 -12.08
C ILE A 194 10.57 0.71 -12.17
N ASN A 195 11.27 1.54 -12.92
CA ASN A 195 12.74 1.55 -12.96
C ASN A 195 13.25 2.74 -12.15
N GLN A 196 14.08 2.50 -11.16
CA GLN A 196 14.64 3.52 -10.30
C GLN A 196 16.16 3.54 -10.42
N ARG A 197 16.72 4.70 -10.72
CA ARG A 197 18.14 4.88 -10.90
C ARG A 197 18.66 6.03 -10.06
N VAL A 198 19.83 5.86 -9.46
CA VAL A 198 20.54 6.91 -8.75
C VAL A 198 21.95 7.05 -9.33
N ILE A 199 22.36 8.28 -9.61
CA ILE A 199 23.70 8.63 -10.05
C ILE A 199 24.38 9.39 -8.91
N ASN A 200 25.50 8.85 -8.41
CA ASN A 200 26.26 9.48 -7.33
C ASN A 200 27.39 10.36 -7.90
N ASN A 201 27.14 11.65 -7.99
CA ASN A 201 28.13 12.63 -8.44
C ASN A 201 28.85 13.33 -7.26
N SER A 202 28.66 12.84 -6.01
CA SER A 202 29.35 13.34 -4.83
C SER A 202 30.74 12.71 -4.68
N ASP A 203 31.54 13.22 -3.74
CA ASP A 203 32.87 12.68 -3.42
C ASP A 203 32.81 11.46 -2.48
N ASN A 204 31.64 11.13 -1.92
CA ASN A 204 31.48 10.06 -0.93
C ASN A 204 30.66 8.88 -1.50
N SER A 205 30.96 7.68 -1.02
CA SER A 205 30.10 6.51 -1.29
C SER A 205 28.80 6.61 -0.50
N ILE A 206 27.69 6.20 -1.10
CA ILE A 206 26.38 6.15 -0.47
C ILE A 206 25.86 4.70 -0.41
N ILE A 207 25.11 4.37 0.63
CA ILE A 207 24.52 3.04 0.81
C ILE A 207 23.00 3.15 0.73
N LEU A 208 22.39 2.41 -0.18
CA LEU A 208 20.97 2.50 -0.49
C LEU A 208 20.32 1.12 -0.53
N ASN A 209 19.05 1.09 -0.11
CA ASN A 209 18.13 -0.02 -0.35
C ASN A 209 16.94 0.51 -1.18
N ASN A 210 16.43 -0.32 -2.06
CA ASN A 210 15.18 -0.04 -2.77
C ASN A 210 14.00 -0.40 -1.87
N ALA A 211 12.93 0.39 -1.93
CA ALA A 211 11.74 0.21 -1.12
C ALA A 211 10.49 0.66 -1.86
N SER A 212 9.35 0.05 -1.54
CA SER A 212 8.03 0.51 -1.99
C SER A 212 6.99 0.28 -0.89
N LYS A 213 5.96 1.12 -0.88
CA LYS A 213 4.93 1.14 0.15
C LYS A 213 3.55 1.36 -0.45
N ILE A 214 2.59 0.60 0.04
CA ILE A 214 1.16 0.87 -0.11
C ILE A 214 0.68 1.38 1.24
N LYS A 215 -0.01 2.52 1.26
CA LYS A 215 -0.65 3.07 2.46
C LYS A 215 -2.13 3.29 2.20
N ARG A 216 -3.00 2.75 3.07
CA ARG A 216 -4.44 2.89 3.01
C ARG A 216 -4.98 3.44 4.32
N LYS A 217 -5.70 4.54 4.28
CA LYS A 217 -6.15 5.28 5.46
C LYS A 217 -7.22 4.53 6.25
N THR A 218 -8.20 3.97 5.55
CA THR A 218 -9.36 3.32 6.16
C THR A 218 -9.61 1.94 5.55
N ALA A 219 -10.04 0.98 6.37
CA ALA A 219 -10.59 -0.26 5.84
C ALA A 219 -11.89 0.02 5.06
N PRO A 220 -12.16 -0.67 3.96
CA PRO A 220 -13.44 -0.57 3.28
C PRO A 220 -14.57 -1.10 4.16
N ALA A 221 -15.81 -0.77 3.82
CA ALA A 221 -16.95 -1.48 4.39
C ALA A 221 -16.88 -2.94 3.92
N LEU A 222 -16.56 -3.85 4.83
CA LEU A 222 -16.40 -5.27 4.51
C LEU A 222 -17.71 -5.83 3.97
N SER A 223 -17.63 -6.64 2.92
CA SER A 223 -18.81 -7.20 2.25
C SER A 223 -19.58 -8.23 3.10
N GLY A 224 -19.00 -8.68 4.22
CA GLY A 224 -19.57 -9.70 5.11
C GLY A 224 -19.70 -11.09 4.49
N MET A 225 -19.18 -11.28 3.28
CA MET A 225 -19.15 -12.59 2.63
C MET A 225 -17.80 -13.24 2.93
N PHE A 226 -17.76 -14.20 3.80
CA PHE A 226 -16.58 -14.96 4.25
C PHE A 226 -15.81 -15.72 3.16
N ILE A 227 -16.13 -15.55 1.88
CA ILE A 227 -15.57 -16.36 0.79
C ILE A 227 -14.31 -15.75 0.19
N LEU A 228 -14.14 -14.42 0.30
CA LEU A 228 -13.01 -13.69 -0.28
C LEU A 228 -12.33 -12.85 0.80
N HIS A 229 -11.02 -12.98 0.92
CA HIS A 229 -10.24 -12.14 1.82
C HIS A 229 -10.26 -10.68 1.37
N GLU A 230 -10.52 -9.78 2.31
CA GLU A 230 -10.41 -8.32 2.21
C GLU A 230 -9.48 -7.86 3.33
N GLY A 231 -8.27 -7.39 2.99
CA GLY A 231 -7.23 -7.11 3.98
C GLY A 231 -5.87 -6.93 3.34
N LEU A 232 -4.83 -7.10 4.13
CA LEU A 232 -3.47 -7.17 3.65
C LEU A 232 -3.14 -8.62 3.28
N LEU A 233 -2.28 -8.82 2.30
CA LEU A 233 -1.90 -10.15 1.86
C LEU A 233 -0.55 -10.14 1.16
N GLY A 234 0.00 -11.33 0.96
CA GLY A 234 1.19 -11.53 0.14
C GLY A 234 1.41 -12.99 -0.17
N VAL A 235 2.24 -13.26 -1.15
CA VAL A 235 2.84 -14.56 -1.38
C VAL A 235 4.33 -14.41 -1.11
N LEU A 236 4.82 -15.10 -0.09
CA LEU A 236 6.18 -15.00 0.40
C LEU A 236 6.75 -16.40 0.55
N GLU A 237 7.87 -16.70 -0.13
CA GLU A 237 8.44 -18.05 -0.18
C GLU A 237 7.39 -19.13 -0.57
N GLU A 238 6.59 -18.83 -1.59
CA GLU A 238 5.48 -19.69 -2.08
C GLU A 238 4.33 -19.89 -1.07
N GLN A 239 4.31 -19.19 0.06
CA GLN A 239 3.25 -19.24 1.07
C GLN A 239 2.35 -18.01 0.96
N LEU A 240 1.03 -18.25 0.97
CA LEU A 240 0.03 -17.18 1.00
C LEU A 240 -0.19 -16.71 2.43
N GLU A 241 0.14 -15.45 2.68
CA GLU A 241 -0.13 -14.76 3.94
C GLU A 241 -1.41 -13.92 3.79
N LEU A 242 -2.35 -14.05 4.72
CA LEU A 242 -3.59 -13.29 4.78
C LEU A 242 -3.68 -12.62 6.14
N ILE A 243 -3.90 -11.31 6.15
CA ILE A 243 -3.88 -10.48 7.36
C ILE A 243 -5.14 -9.62 7.35
N ASP A 244 -6.00 -9.80 8.32
CA ASP A 244 -7.25 -9.05 8.44
C ASP A 244 -6.98 -7.62 8.94
N TYR A 245 -7.80 -6.67 8.49
CA TYR A 245 -7.69 -5.28 8.89
C TYR A 245 -7.82 -5.09 10.41
N ASP A 246 -8.82 -5.74 11.00
CA ASP A 246 -9.11 -5.60 12.43
C ASP A 246 -8.00 -6.22 13.28
N GLU A 247 -7.49 -7.40 12.89
CA GLU A 247 -6.38 -8.06 13.56
C GLU A 247 -5.13 -7.15 13.61
N LEU A 248 -4.71 -6.64 12.45
CA LEU A 248 -3.52 -5.78 12.37
C LEU A 248 -3.68 -4.48 13.17
N LYS A 249 -4.88 -3.90 13.20
CA LYS A 249 -5.16 -2.66 13.92
C LYS A 249 -5.26 -2.86 15.43
N ASP A 250 -5.96 -3.91 15.88
CA ASP A 250 -6.27 -4.14 17.28
C ASP A 250 -5.07 -4.71 18.04
N ASP A 251 -4.29 -5.58 17.41
CA ASP A 251 -3.08 -6.15 18.01
C ASP A 251 -1.93 -5.14 18.04
N GLY A 252 -1.93 -4.15 17.14
CA GLY A 252 -0.90 -3.11 17.06
C GLY A 252 0.49 -3.67 16.77
N GLU A 253 0.56 -4.90 16.27
CA GLU A 253 1.82 -5.58 15.97
C GLU A 253 2.31 -5.22 14.56
N THR A 254 3.63 -5.18 14.42
CA THR A 254 4.27 -5.09 13.10
C THR A 254 4.70 -6.49 12.69
N LEU A 255 4.08 -7.00 11.63
CA LEU A 255 4.42 -8.31 11.06
C LEU A 255 5.58 -8.16 10.08
N ASN A 256 6.60 -9.01 10.24
CA ASN A 256 7.82 -8.94 9.45
C ASN A 256 8.12 -10.30 8.83
N PHE A 257 8.38 -10.32 7.53
CA PHE A 257 8.74 -11.51 6.78
C PHE A 257 9.99 -11.23 5.94
N GLU A 258 10.85 -12.22 5.76
CA GLU A 258 11.94 -12.16 4.78
C GLU A 258 11.62 -13.15 3.66
N SER A 259 11.79 -12.73 2.42
CA SER A 259 11.52 -13.56 1.25
C SER A 259 12.54 -13.35 0.14
N ASN A 260 12.76 -14.38 -0.65
CA ASN A 260 13.60 -14.33 -1.84
C ASN A 260 12.79 -14.13 -3.13
N ASN A 261 11.48 -14.28 -3.07
CA ASN A 261 10.54 -14.07 -4.18
C ASN A 261 9.15 -13.71 -3.64
N GLY A 262 8.25 -13.33 -4.55
CA GLY A 262 6.85 -13.09 -4.22
C GLY A 262 6.46 -11.61 -4.24
N TRP A 263 5.35 -11.31 -3.64
CA TRP A 263 4.73 -9.98 -3.66
C TRP A 263 3.90 -9.74 -2.40
N ILE A 264 3.60 -8.48 -2.11
CA ILE A 264 2.77 -8.05 -1.00
C ILE A 264 1.73 -7.03 -1.46
N GLY A 265 0.62 -6.90 -0.75
CA GLY A 265 -0.40 -5.97 -1.18
C GLY A 265 -1.54 -5.75 -0.19
N ILE A 266 -2.51 -4.98 -0.64
CA ILE A 266 -3.79 -4.75 0.03
C ILE A 266 -4.91 -5.05 -0.96
N THR A 267 -5.88 -5.86 -0.55
CA THR A 267 -6.97 -6.33 -1.40
C THR A 267 -8.34 -5.96 -0.83
N ASP A 268 -9.22 -5.57 -1.73
CA ASP A 268 -10.66 -5.55 -1.53
C ASP A 268 -11.28 -6.79 -2.19
N LYS A 269 -12.58 -6.90 -2.12
CA LYS A 269 -13.32 -8.03 -2.71
C LYS A 269 -12.94 -8.29 -4.18
N TYR A 270 -12.78 -7.24 -4.98
CA TYR A 270 -12.54 -7.35 -6.44
C TYR A 270 -11.26 -6.66 -6.91
N TRP A 271 -10.64 -5.84 -6.08
CA TRP A 271 -9.52 -4.97 -6.43
C TRP A 271 -8.29 -5.36 -5.62
N LEU A 272 -7.12 -5.16 -6.22
CA LEU A 272 -5.83 -5.42 -5.60
C LEU A 272 -4.88 -4.28 -5.95
N ALA A 273 -4.15 -3.80 -4.95
CA ALA A 273 -2.90 -3.08 -5.15
C ALA A 273 -1.78 -3.95 -4.58
N ALA A 274 -0.78 -4.29 -5.39
CA ALA A 274 0.31 -5.14 -4.99
C ALA A 274 1.66 -4.57 -5.41
N LEU A 275 2.66 -4.78 -4.56
CA LEU A 275 4.06 -4.47 -4.78
C LEU A 275 4.80 -5.76 -5.09
N ILE A 276 5.53 -5.77 -6.19
CA ILE A 276 6.30 -6.91 -6.68
C ILE A 276 7.76 -6.48 -6.74
N PRO A 277 8.60 -6.85 -5.73
CA PRO A 277 10.03 -6.59 -5.75
C PRO A 277 10.72 -7.29 -6.91
N ASP A 278 11.96 -6.92 -7.20
CA ASP A 278 12.82 -7.70 -8.09
C ASP A 278 12.98 -9.12 -7.55
N GLN A 279 12.52 -10.13 -8.32
CA GLN A 279 12.50 -11.52 -7.91
C GLN A 279 13.90 -12.16 -7.81
N THR A 280 14.92 -11.42 -8.20
CA THR A 280 16.33 -11.85 -8.06
C THR A 280 16.99 -11.38 -6.76
N GLU A 281 16.27 -10.60 -5.95
CA GLU A 281 16.76 -10.00 -4.72
C GLU A 281 15.93 -10.39 -3.50
N ASN A 282 16.59 -10.71 -2.41
CA ASN A 282 15.91 -10.92 -1.14
C ASN A 282 15.36 -9.57 -0.60
N PHE A 283 14.18 -9.62 -0.06
CA PHE A 283 13.52 -8.44 0.52
C PHE A 283 12.89 -8.76 1.88
N LYS A 284 12.65 -7.70 2.65
CA LYS A 284 11.86 -7.75 3.86
C LYS A 284 10.48 -7.17 3.55
N ALA A 285 9.44 -7.94 3.82
CA ALA A 285 8.05 -7.52 3.79
C ALA A 285 7.60 -7.13 5.19
N ILE A 286 6.87 -6.03 5.30
CA ILE A 286 6.39 -5.48 6.56
C ILE A 286 4.92 -5.09 6.40
N TYR A 287 4.10 -5.53 7.35
CA TYR A 287 2.72 -5.10 7.48
C TYR A 287 2.53 -4.46 8.84
N THR A 288 1.93 -3.29 8.87
CA THR A 288 1.72 -2.55 10.11
C THR A 288 0.50 -1.62 9.99
N TYR A 289 -0.02 -1.19 11.13
CA TYR A 289 -1.03 -0.13 11.23
C TYR A 289 -0.41 1.07 11.94
N ASP A 290 -0.29 2.17 11.20
CA ASP A 290 0.13 3.47 11.72
C ASP A 290 -0.71 4.57 11.08
N ASN A 291 -1.78 5.01 11.76
CA ASN A 291 -2.78 5.93 11.22
C ASN A 291 -3.26 5.53 9.81
N GLY A 292 -3.27 4.22 9.55
CA GLY A 292 -3.60 3.58 8.28
C GLY A 292 -2.88 2.26 8.13
N TYR A 293 -3.33 1.47 7.20
CA TYR A 293 -2.79 0.14 6.90
C TYR A 293 -1.64 0.28 5.91
N ILE A 294 -0.53 -0.36 6.23
CA ILE A 294 0.70 -0.27 5.45
C ILE A 294 1.16 -1.67 5.05
N ALA A 295 1.38 -1.88 3.76
CA ALA A 295 2.16 -2.97 3.21
C ALA A 295 3.42 -2.38 2.58
N TYR A 296 4.59 -2.76 3.07
CA TYR A 296 5.87 -2.16 2.72
C TYR A 296 6.91 -3.25 2.45
N PHE A 297 7.74 -3.07 1.43
CA PHE A 297 8.94 -3.87 1.29
C PHE A 297 10.21 -3.02 1.16
N ARG A 298 11.34 -3.60 1.56
CA ARG A 298 12.67 -3.11 1.24
C ARG A 298 13.60 -4.25 0.88
N THR A 299 14.56 -4.00 -0.01
CA THR A 299 15.62 -4.98 -0.29
C THR A 299 16.47 -5.22 0.96
N LEU A 300 16.84 -6.48 1.23
CA LEU A 300 17.69 -6.83 2.38
C LEU A 300 19.14 -6.41 2.16
N LYS A 301 19.65 -6.64 0.95
CA LYS A 301 21.01 -6.30 0.60
C LYS A 301 21.11 -4.83 0.23
N SER A 302 21.89 -4.09 1.02
CA SER A 302 22.23 -2.70 0.69
C SER A 302 23.23 -2.64 -0.46
N SER A 303 23.04 -1.65 -1.33
CA SER A 303 23.90 -1.38 -2.48
C SER A 303 24.81 -0.18 -2.17
N ASN A 304 26.12 -0.37 -2.35
CA ASN A 304 27.11 0.69 -2.19
C ASN A 304 27.39 1.38 -3.54
N VAL A 305 27.01 2.65 -3.67
CA VAL A 305 27.20 3.45 -4.89
C VAL A 305 28.38 4.40 -4.68
N LYS A 306 29.51 4.09 -5.29
CA LYS A 306 30.73 4.90 -5.17
C LYS A 306 30.60 6.20 -5.97
N PRO A 307 31.49 7.20 -5.71
CA PRO A 307 31.60 8.38 -6.54
C PRO A 307 31.71 8.07 -8.04
N GLY A 308 30.89 8.73 -8.84
CA GLY A 308 30.82 8.55 -10.29
C GLY A 308 30.12 7.26 -10.75
N GLN A 309 29.57 6.46 -9.85
CA GLN A 309 28.79 5.27 -10.19
C GLN A 309 27.28 5.53 -10.20
N GLU A 310 26.58 4.65 -10.85
CA GLU A 310 25.11 4.59 -10.83
C GLU A 310 24.64 3.23 -10.29
N LEU A 311 23.44 3.24 -9.74
CA LEU A 311 22.69 2.07 -9.28
C LEU A 311 21.31 2.09 -9.92
N GLU A 312 20.87 0.96 -10.42
CA GLU A 312 19.54 0.78 -10.99
C GLU A 312 18.83 -0.37 -10.27
N LYS A 313 17.53 -0.20 -10.03
CA LYS A 313 16.63 -1.19 -9.44
C LYS A 313 15.30 -1.18 -10.14
N ASN A 314 14.74 -2.38 -10.31
CA ASN A 314 13.43 -2.58 -10.90
C ASN A 314 12.45 -3.12 -9.85
N SER A 315 11.21 -2.75 -9.99
CA SER A 315 10.09 -3.35 -9.26
C SER A 315 8.83 -3.18 -10.11
N GLN A 316 7.77 -3.87 -9.73
CA GLN A 316 6.49 -3.74 -10.40
C GLN A 316 5.40 -3.43 -9.39
N ILE A 317 4.35 -2.79 -9.86
CA ILE A 317 3.18 -2.44 -9.05
C ILE A 317 1.95 -2.84 -9.85
N PHE A 318 1.14 -3.73 -9.29
CA PHE A 318 -0.17 -4.07 -9.85
C PHE A 318 -1.25 -3.23 -9.15
N ILE A 319 -2.12 -2.57 -9.93
CA ILE A 319 -3.26 -1.83 -9.39
C ILE A 319 -4.45 -2.08 -10.31
N GLY A 320 -5.36 -2.97 -9.93
CA GLY A 320 -6.45 -3.32 -10.82
C GLY A 320 -7.44 -4.34 -10.31
N ALA A 321 -8.24 -4.87 -11.24
CA ALA A 321 -9.21 -5.91 -10.98
C ALA A 321 -8.53 -7.29 -10.83
N LYS A 322 -9.04 -8.12 -9.90
CA LYS A 322 -8.60 -9.51 -9.73
C LYS A 322 -9.21 -10.40 -10.79
N GLU A 323 -8.82 -10.23 -12.04
CA GLU A 323 -9.26 -11.06 -13.16
C GLU A 323 -8.44 -12.34 -13.22
N ALA A 324 -9.08 -13.51 -13.01
CA ALA A 324 -8.38 -14.79 -12.93
C ALA A 324 -7.49 -15.06 -14.16
N LYS A 325 -7.99 -14.76 -15.38
CA LYS A 325 -7.22 -14.96 -16.61
C LYS A 325 -5.96 -14.09 -16.69
N LEU A 326 -6.06 -12.85 -16.22
CA LEU A 326 -4.93 -11.91 -16.22
C LEU A 326 -3.88 -12.30 -15.18
N ILE A 327 -4.33 -12.74 -14.00
CA ILE A 327 -3.45 -13.23 -12.93
C ILE A 327 -2.72 -14.51 -13.40
N ASP A 328 -3.42 -15.43 -14.05
CA ASP A 328 -2.80 -16.64 -14.62
C ASP A 328 -1.78 -16.29 -15.71
N GLN A 329 -2.07 -15.29 -16.58
CA GLN A 329 -1.13 -14.82 -17.59
C GLN A 329 0.12 -14.21 -16.95
N TYR A 330 -0.03 -13.35 -15.94
CA TYR A 330 1.13 -12.78 -15.24
C TYR A 330 1.97 -13.86 -14.56
N LYS A 331 1.36 -14.91 -14.04
CA LYS A 331 2.10 -16.04 -13.50
C LYS A 331 2.93 -16.74 -14.57
N GLU A 332 2.38 -16.96 -15.77
CA GLU A 332 3.12 -17.59 -16.88
C GLU A 332 4.23 -16.70 -17.45
N ASP A 333 4.05 -15.37 -17.44
CA ASP A 333 5.00 -14.41 -18.01
C ASP A 333 6.20 -14.12 -17.06
N TYR A 334 6.04 -14.37 -15.75
CA TYR A 334 7.02 -14.00 -14.74
C TYR A 334 7.53 -15.20 -13.88
N ASP A 335 7.10 -16.45 -14.15
CA ASP A 335 7.70 -17.68 -13.64
C ASP A 335 8.90 -18.12 -14.54
#